data_e719831c6d078c5099d4096f53d997cf
#
_entry.id   e719831c6d078c5099d4096f53d997cf
#
_cell.length_a   1.000
_cell.length_b   1.000
_cell.length_c   1.000
_cell.angle_alpha   90.00
_cell.angle_beta   90.00
_cell.angle_gamma   90.00
#
_symmetry.space_group_name_H-M   'P 1'
#
loop_
_entity.id
_entity.type
_entity.pdbx_description
1 polymer ?
#
loop_
_entity_poly.entity_id
_entity_poly.type
_entity_poly.pdbx_seq_one_letter_code
_entity_poly.pdbx_strand_id
1 'polypeptide(L)'
;MNMRNLFLTLAFGLCSGIFAQNTTVFESPIMGWSSWNTYRVHINDTLIIRQADAMVQKGLKEVGYSYVNVDDGFFGWRDERGVMQTHPERFPNGLKGVADHIHSLGLKAGIYSDAGSNTCGSIWDKDMNGIGSGLYGHEFQDATLYFKEWGFDFIKIDYCGAGQELNLEEEKRYTEIRQAIDNLGCGHVSINICRWAFPGTWARNIARSWRISADIRPEWGSVKYISNKNLYLSAYAGEGHYNDMDMLEIGRGLKPEEEEVHFGMWCIMSSPLLIGCDLTTIPEASLKLLKNKELIALNQDPLGLQAYVVQHENEGYVLVKDIERKRGNVRAVALYNPSDTICNFTVPMNILELGGKVKVRDLMKQQDLPEIKGGVLNRELPPHSVLILRMESEKRLEPTVYEAEWAYLPCFNDLGKTPKSIVYVPLHEASGGMKVSYLGGRKENFAEWKEVYSEQGGKYEMTIRYVPKADRKLEVCVNNEKRILLDSLSADETQKIASITVPVHLKAGYNKVRMGSSFCWAPDIDCFTLTKVSE
;
A
#
# COMPACT_ATOMS: atom_id res chain seq x y z
N MET A 1 48.65 3.40 67.23
CA MET A 1 49.16 2.03 66.94
C MET A 1 48.07 1.23 66.24
N ASN A 2 48.38 0.65 65.11
CA ASN A 2 47.61 -0.16 64.19
C ASN A 2 46.70 0.58 63.17
N MET A 3 47.32 0.83 62.01
CA MET A 3 46.67 1.13 60.73
C MET A 3 46.00 -0.14 60.18
N ARG A 4 44.77 -0.04 59.75
CA ARG A 4 44.10 -1.03 58.92
C ARG A 4 43.88 -0.44 57.52
N ASN A 5 44.55 -1.08 56.56
CA ASN A 5 44.43 -0.78 55.14
C ASN A 5 43.01 -1.09 54.65
N LEU A 6 42.38 -0.16 53.97
CA LEU A 6 41.11 -0.31 53.26
C LEU A 6 41.41 -0.40 51.76
N PHE A 7 41.30 -1.58 51.19
CA PHE A 7 41.33 -1.79 49.75
C PHE A 7 39.99 -1.35 49.14
N LEU A 8 40.03 -0.31 48.32
CA LEU A 8 38.92 0.07 47.46
C LEU A 8 39.00 -0.71 46.15
N THR A 9 38.06 -1.62 45.94
CA THR A 9 37.87 -2.31 44.65
C THR A 9 36.95 -1.46 43.81
N LEU A 10 37.47 -0.84 42.72
CA LEU A 10 36.66 -0.21 41.70
C LEU A 10 36.05 -1.29 40.82
N ALA A 11 34.74 -1.46 40.91
CA ALA A 11 33.96 -2.25 39.94
C ALA A 11 33.59 -1.34 38.77
N PHE A 12 34.23 -1.57 37.62
CA PHE A 12 33.78 -1.00 36.35
C PHE A 12 32.50 -1.71 35.90
N GLY A 13 31.35 -1.10 36.14
CA GLY A 13 30.08 -1.52 35.56
C GLY A 13 30.03 -1.12 34.10
N LEU A 14 30.17 -2.06 33.20
CA LEU A 14 29.80 -1.93 31.78
C LEU A 14 28.26 -1.73 31.70
N CYS A 15 27.79 -0.50 31.67
CA CYS A 15 26.45 -0.19 31.22
C CYS A 15 26.38 -0.41 29.70
N SER A 16 25.99 -1.62 29.29
CA SER A 16 25.45 -1.84 27.94
C SER A 16 24.13 -1.09 27.83
N GLY A 17 24.20 0.12 27.29
CA GLY A 17 23.02 0.90 26.92
C GLY A 17 22.22 0.13 25.87
N ILE A 18 21.14 -0.51 26.30
CA ILE A 18 20.10 -0.98 25.41
C ILE A 18 19.44 0.32 24.88
N PHE A 19 19.83 0.74 23.69
CA PHE A 19 19.06 1.73 22.94
C PHE A 19 17.73 1.05 22.57
N ALA A 20 16.72 1.26 23.39
CA ALA A 20 15.35 1.01 22.97
C ALA A 20 15.10 1.93 21.77
N GLN A 21 15.15 1.38 20.56
CA GLN A 21 14.58 2.07 19.40
C GLN A 21 13.10 2.29 19.75
N ASN A 22 12.70 3.55 19.92
CA ASN A 22 11.29 3.94 19.91
C ASN A 22 10.74 3.54 18.52
N THR A 23 10.25 2.32 18.40
CA THR A 23 9.48 1.91 17.22
C THR A 23 8.16 2.66 17.31
N THR A 24 8.01 3.68 16.50
CA THR A 24 6.69 4.30 16.28
C THR A 24 5.78 3.19 15.75
N VAL A 25 4.80 2.78 16.55
CA VAL A 25 3.81 1.79 16.11
C VAL A 25 2.82 2.53 15.23
N PHE A 26 2.84 2.22 13.95
CA PHE A 26 1.87 2.75 12.99
C PHE A 26 0.56 1.96 13.08
N GLU A 27 -0.55 2.64 12.84
CA GLU A 27 -1.82 1.93 12.73
C GLU A 27 -1.82 1.07 11.47
N SER A 28 -2.21 -0.20 11.62
CA SER A 28 -2.30 -1.19 10.53
C SER A 28 -3.43 -0.87 9.52
N PRO A 29 -3.43 -1.49 8.32
CA PRO A 29 -4.56 -1.38 7.40
C PRO A 29 -5.87 -1.79 8.07
N ILE A 30 -6.97 -1.12 7.74
CA ILE A 30 -8.27 -1.49 8.31
C ILE A 30 -8.70 -2.88 7.82
N MET A 31 -9.37 -3.61 8.72
CA MET A 31 -10.01 -4.90 8.44
C MET A 31 -11.49 -4.82 8.82
N GLY A 32 -12.37 -5.27 7.94
CA GLY A 32 -13.80 -5.18 8.23
C GLY A 32 -14.66 -5.74 7.12
N TRP A 33 -15.89 -5.26 7.08
CA TRP A 33 -16.89 -5.56 6.07
C TRP A 33 -17.46 -4.24 5.53
N SER A 34 -17.86 -4.23 4.26
CA SER A 34 -18.53 -3.08 3.64
C SER A 34 -19.69 -3.54 2.77
N SER A 35 -20.77 -2.74 2.75
CA SER A 35 -22.04 -3.14 2.17
C SER A 35 -22.08 -3.11 0.63
N TRP A 36 -21.16 -2.38 -0.03
CA TRP A 36 -21.32 -2.00 -1.43
C TRP A 36 -21.38 -3.18 -2.40
N ASN A 37 -20.36 -4.06 -2.40
CA ASN A 37 -20.19 -5.02 -3.49
C ASN A 37 -21.34 -6.02 -3.63
N THR A 38 -21.98 -6.41 -2.52
CA THR A 38 -23.14 -7.32 -2.57
C THR A 38 -24.46 -6.58 -2.67
N TYR A 39 -24.61 -5.46 -1.99
CA TYR A 39 -25.92 -4.85 -1.80
C TYR A 39 -26.12 -3.53 -2.53
N ARG A 40 -25.03 -2.87 -2.96
CA ARG A 40 -25.05 -1.55 -3.60
C ARG A 40 -25.91 -0.58 -2.77
N VAL A 41 -26.82 0.14 -3.37
CA VAL A 41 -27.75 1.06 -2.68
C VAL A 41 -28.91 0.36 -1.96
N HIS A 42 -29.04 -0.98 -2.08
CA HIS A 42 -30.15 -1.75 -1.51
C HIS A 42 -29.85 -2.22 -0.08
N ILE A 43 -29.57 -1.28 0.81
CA ILE A 43 -29.25 -1.52 2.21
C ILE A 43 -30.33 -0.96 3.15
N ASN A 44 -30.38 -1.48 4.35
CA ASN A 44 -31.23 -0.97 5.44
C ASN A 44 -30.58 -1.27 6.80
N ASP A 45 -31.14 -0.69 7.87
CA ASP A 45 -30.66 -0.85 9.25
C ASP A 45 -30.58 -2.33 9.68
N THR A 46 -31.62 -3.10 9.43
CA THR A 46 -31.69 -4.52 9.78
C THR A 46 -30.61 -5.34 9.07
N LEU A 47 -30.33 -5.04 7.80
CA LEU A 47 -29.26 -5.70 7.04
C LEU A 47 -27.89 -5.40 7.67
N ILE A 48 -27.60 -4.13 7.93
CA ILE A 48 -26.29 -3.73 8.49
C ILE A 48 -26.09 -4.36 9.87
N ILE A 49 -27.10 -4.31 10.74
CA ILE A 49 -27.06 -4.95 12.07
C ILE A 49 -26.79 -6.45 11.94
N ARG A 50 -27.50 -7.15 11.05
CA ARG A 50 -27.31 -8.58 10.81
C ARG A 50 -25.90 -8.92 10.31
N GLN A 51 -25.29 -8.09 9.48
CA GLN A 51 -23.90 -8.29 9.04
C GLN A 51 -22.90 -8.07 10.18
N ALA A 52 -23.14 -7.06 11.04
CA ALA A 52 -22.34 -6.82 12.23
C ALA A 52 -22.40 -8.02 13.21
N ASP A 53 -23.59 -8.54 13.46
CA ASP A 53 -23.78 -9.73 14.29
C ASP A 53 -23.09 -10.97 13.67
N ALA A 54 -23.23 -11.17 12.36
CA ALA A 54 -22.59 -12.27 11.64
C ALA A 54 -21.06 -12.19 11.72
N MET A 55 -20.46 -10.99 11.66
CA MET A 55 -19.01 -10.81 11.82
C MET A 55 -18.51 -11.38 13.16
N VAL A 56 -19.25 -11.15 14.24
CA VAL A 56 -18.94 -11.71 15.56
C VAL A 56 -19.22 -13.22 15.60
N GLN A 57 -20.42 -13.63 15.19
CA GLN A 57 -20.84 -15.05 15.23
C GLN A 57 -19.95 -15.98 14.41
N LYS A 58 -19.40 -15.50 13.29
CA LYS A 58 -18.48 -16.26 12.42
C LYS A 58 -17.03 -16.25 12.89
N GLY A 59 -16.73 -15.55 14.00
CA GLY A 59 -15.39 -15.47 14.57
C GLY A 59 -14.41 -14.63 13.74
N LEU A 60 -14.90 -13.67 12.96
CA LEU A 60 -14.07 -12.73 12.20
C LEU A 60 -13.49 -11.64 13.11
N LYS A 61 -14.27 -11.18 14.10
CA LYS A 61 -13.80 -10.23 15.12
C LYS A 61 -12.56 -10.76 15.87
N GLU A 62 -12.56 -12.04 16.26
CA GLU A 62 -11.49 -12.68 17.01
C GLU A 62 -10.16 -12.75 16.24
N VAL A 63 -10.20 -12.64 14.92
CA VAL A 63 -9.00 -12.61 14.06
C VAL A 63 -8.66 -11.21 13.56
N GLY A 64 -9.37 -10.15 14.04
CA GLY A 64 -8.98 -8.77 13.83
C GLY A 64 -9.90 -7.93 12.93
N TYR A 65 -10.94 -8.50 12.31
CA TYR A 65 -11.91 -7.69 11.56
C TYR A 65 -12.73 -6.85 12.54
N SER A 66 -12.63 -5.52 12.42
CA SER A 66 -13.16 -4.60 13.42
C SER A 66 -14.06 -3.50 12.86
N TYR A 67 -14.15 -3.33 11.55
CA TYR A 67 -14.97 -2.29 10.94
C TYR A 67 -16.22 -2.87 10.26
N VAL A 68 -17.37 -2.21 10.44
CA VAL A 68 -18.59 -2.42 9.64
C VAL A 68 -18.92 -1.11 8.94
N ASN A 69 -18.77 -1.09 7.62
CA ASN A 69 -18.92 0.12 6.83
C ASN A 69 -20.27 0.14 6.11
N VAL A 70 -21.05 1.17 6.38
CA VAL A 70 -22.29 1.51 5.66
C VAL A 70 -21.89 2.33 4.44
N ASP A 71 -21.93 1.71 3.25
CA ASP A 71 -21.64 2.39 1.98
C ASP A 71 -22.86 3.16 1.46
N ASP A 72 -22.89 3.61 0.21
CA ASP A 72 -23.99 4.39 -0.38
C ASP A 72 -25.35 3.67 -0.27
N GLY A 73 -26.44 4.45 -0.22
CA GLY A 73 -27.80 3.93 -0.16
C GLY A 73 -28.57 4.28 1.11
N PHE A 74 -27.97 4.98 2.07
CA PHE A 74 -28.65 5.40 3.30
C PHE A 74 -29.27 6.79 3.23
N PHE A 75 -28.97 7.56 2.21
CA PHE A 75 -29.40 8.96 2.06
C PHE A 75 -30.90 9.09 1.85
N GLY A 76 -31.49 10.13 2.43
CA GLY A 76 -32.88 10.54 2.22
C GLY A 76 -32.95 11.85 1.46
N TRP A 77 -32.81 12.97 2.16
CA TRP A 77 -32.83 14.33 1.62
C TRP A 77 -32.11 15.27 2.59
N ARG A 78 -31.97 16.54 2.20
CA ARG A 78 -31.58 17.58 3.18
C ARG A 78 -32.82 18.37 3.61
N ASP A 79 -32.93 18.62 4.93
CA ASP A 79 -34.00 19.48 5.46
C ASP A 79 -33.80 20.96 5.09
N GLU A 80 -34.72 21.84 5.49
CA GLU A 80 -34.66 23.28 5.20
C GLU A 80 -33.39 23.97 5.74
N ARG A 81 -32.70 23.38 6.69
CA ARG A 81 -31.42 23.85 7.25
C ARG A 81 -30.21 23.21 6.56
N GLY A 82 -30.44 22.37 5.54
CA GLY A 82 -29.42 21.63 4.85
C GLY A 82 -28.91 20.38 5.56
N VAL A 83 -29.52 19.99 6.72
CA VAL A 83 -29.09 18.82 7.49
C VAL A 83 -29.51 17.53 6.76
N MET A 84 -28.57 16.62 6.57
CA MET A 84 -28.81 15.33 5.93
C MET A 84 -29.78 14.49 6.76
N GLN A 85 -30.81 13.97 6.10
CA GLN A 85 -31.75 13.01 6.64
C GLN A 85 -31.47 11.62 6.05
N THR A 86 -31.73 10.58 6.83
CA THR A 86 -31.60 9.20 6.33
C THR A 86 -32.83 8.79 5.52
N HIS A 87 -32.68 7.79 4.66
CA HIS A 87 -33.80 7.25 3.89
C HIS A 87 -34.91 6.72 4.83
N PRO A 88 -36.16 7.21 4.68
CA PRO A 88 -37.19 6.99 5.71
C PRO A 88 -37.66 5.53 5.83
N GLU A 89 -37.55 4.73 4.76
CA GLU A 89 -37.93 3.32 4.77
C GLU A 89 -36.73 2.40 5.08
N ARG A 90 -35.54 2.76 4.60
CA ARG A 90 -34.33 1.95 4.78
C ARG A 90 -33.74 2.14 6.17
N PHE A 91 -33.75 3.37 6.69
CA PHE A 91 -33.19 3.76 7.99
C PHE A 91 -34.17 4.64 8.77
N PRO A 92 -35.36 4.11 9.13
CA PRO A 92 -36.42 4.89 9.74
C PRO A 92 -36.04 5.51 11.10
N ASN A 93 -35.07 4.89 11.79
CA ASN A 93 -34.60 5.35 13.12
C ASN A 93 -33.25 6.10 13.01
N GLY A 94 -32.80 6.45 11.79
CA GLY A 94 -31.51 7.06 11.56
C GLY A 94 -30.33 6.09 11.67
N LEU A 95 -29.11 6.61 11.54
CA LEU A 95 -27.89 5.81 11.57
C LEU A 95 -27.23 5.73 12.95
N LYS A 96 -27.62 6.60 13.89
CA LYS A 96 -27.03 6.55 15.25
C LYS A 96 -27.27 5.20 15.93
N GLY A 97 -28.49 4.66 15.88
CA GLY A 97 -28.81 3.35 16.46
C GLY A 97 -28.02 2.21 15.81
N VAL A 98 -27.72 2.29 14.52
CA VAL A 98 -26.88 1.34 13.80
C VAL A 98 -25.43 1.41 14.28
N ALA A 99 -24.86 2.62 14.40
CA ALA A 99 -23.52 2.82 14.92
C ALA A 99 -23.38 2.37 16.38
N ASP A 100 -24.36 2.71 17.23
CA ASP A 100 -24.40 2.28 18.63
C ASP A 100 -24.44 0.74 18.75
N HIS A 101 -25.21 0.05 17.89
CA HIS A 101 -25.21 -1.42 17.84
C HIS A 101 -23.84 -1.99 17.45
N ILE A 102 -23.23 -1.48 16.39
CA ILE A 102 -21.88 -1.87 15.96
C ILE A 102 -20.89 -1.70 17.12
N HIS A 103 -20.91 -0.56 17.80
CA HIS A 103 -20.06 -0.28 18.96
C HIS A 103 -20.34 -1.21 20.14
N SER A 104 -21.61 -1.58 20.38
CA SER A 104 -21.98 -2.52 21.45
C SER A 104 -21.36 -3.91 21.28
N LEU A 105 -21.06 -4.28 20.02
CA LEU A 105 -20.34 -5.51 19.67
C LEU A 105 -18.81 -5.34 19.81
N GLY A 106 -18.32 -4.15 20.20
CA GLY A 106 -16.90 -3.80 20.25
C GLY A 106 -16.25 -3.72 18.86
N LEU A 107 -17.04 -3.35 17.85
CA LEU A 107 -16.63 -3.05 16.49
C LEU A 107 -16.60 -1.54 16.27
N LYS A 108 -16.09 -1.07 15.15
CA LYS A 108 -16.05 0.31 14.70
C LYS A 108 -17.01 0.51 13.53
N ALA A 109 -17.67 1.66 13.47
CA ALA A 109 -18.61 2.00 12.42
C ALA A 109 -17.96 2.88 11.35
N GLY A 110 -18.08 2.51 10.07
CA GLY A 110 -17.66 3.31 8.94
C GLY A 110 -18.86 3.83 8.15
N ILE A 111 -18.70 5.00 7.53
CA ILE A 111 -19.72 5.65 6.70
C ILE A 111 -19.17 6.00 5.33
N TYR A 112 -20.05 6.34 4.41
CA TYR A 112 -19.77 6.74 3.04
C TYR A 112 -20.21 8.17 2.77
N SER A 113 -19.53 8.86 1.86
CA SER A 113 -20.03 10.04 1.18
C SER A 113 -19.31 10.28 -0.15
N ASP A 114 -19.71 11.32 -0.88
CA ASP A 114 -19.03 11.80 -2.09
C ASP A 114 -18.47 13.21 -1.86
N ALA A 115 -17.33 13.49 -2.45
CA ALA A 115 -16.69 14.80 -2.36
C ALA A 115 -17.47 15.91 -3.11
N GLY A 116 -18.39 15.55 -3.99
CA GLY A 116 -19.25 16.46 -4.75
C GLY A 116 -20.62 16.69 -4.15
N SER A 117 -21.58 17.06 -5.02
CA SER A 117 -22.97 17.29 -4.63
C SER A 117 -23.80 16.02 -4.62
N ASN A 118 -23.52 15.08 -5.52
CA ASN A 118 -24.29 13.86 -5.74
C ASN A 118 -23.44 12.63 -5.46
N THR A 119 -24.05 11.53 -5.03
CA THR A 119 -23.34 10.28 -4.74
C THR A 119 -23.18 9.40 -5.97
N CYS A 120 -22.26 8.43 -5.93
CA CYS A 120 -22.09 7.45 -7.01
C CYS A 120 -23.36 6.63 -7.24
N GLY A 121 -24.09 6.25 -6.18
CA GLY A 121 -25.35 5.53 -6.29
C GLY A 121 -26.44 6.33 -7.04
N SER A 122 -26.47 7.65 -6.90
CA SER A 122 -27.39 8.48 -7.67
C SER A 122 -27.06 8.52 -9.17
N ILE A 123 -25.77 8.51 -9.50
CA ILE A 123 -25.27 8.58 -10.88
C ILE A 123 -25.38 7.21 -11.59
N TRP A 124 -24.93 6.15 -10.91
CA TRP A 124 -24.79 4.83 -11.55
C TRP A 124 -25.94 3.87 -11.27
N ASP A 125 -26.55 3.94 -10.05
CA ASP A 125 -27.66 3.08 -9.64
C ASP A 125 -29.03 3.75 -9.70
N LYS A 126 -29.06 5.03 -10.09
CA LYS A 126 -30.28 5.85 -10.19
C LYS A 126 -31.01 5.99 -8.83
N ASP A 127 -30.27 5.94 -7.73
CA ASP A 127 -30.84 6.24 -6.42
C ASP A 127 -31.03 7.75 -6.28
N MET A 128 -32.25 8.23 -6.54
CA MET A 128 -32.59 9.64 -6.52
C MET A 128 -32.34 10.31 -5.18
N ASN A 129 -32.24 9.54 -4.09
CA ASN A 129 -31.99 10.07 -2.75
C ASN A 129 -30.52 10.48 -2.55
N GLY A 130 -29.61 10.03 -3.42
CA GLY A 130 -28.22 10.46 -3.42
C GLY A 130 -27.97 11.82 -4.08
N ILE A 131 -29.00 12.42 -4.72
CA ILE A 131 -28.91 13.74 -5.33
C ILE A 131 -28.88 14.82 -4.23
N GLY A 132 -27.87 15.71 -4.28
CA GLY A 132 -27.65 16.76 -3.27
C GLY A 132 -27.17 16.22 -1.92
N SER A 133 -26.81 14.94 -1.84
CA SER A 133 -26.42 14.27 -0.59
C SER A 133 -24.91 14.23 -0.33
N GLY A 134 -24.08 14.65 -1.32
CA GLY A 134 -22.63 14.71 -1.13
C GLY A 134 -22.18 15.88 -0.24
N LEU A 135 -20.89 15.89 0.09
CA LEU A 135 -20.29 16.81 1.08
C LEU A 135 -20.12 18.26 0.56
N TYR A 136 -20.26 18.51 -0.75
CA TYR A 136 -19.94 19.82 -1.32
C TYR A 136 -20.87 20.92 -0.78
N GLY A 137 -20.26 21.90 -0.07
CA GLY A 137 -20.97 22.99 0.59
C GLY A 137 -21.58 22.62 1.96
N HIS A 138 -21.41 21.38 2.44
CA HIS A 138 -21.92 20.87 3.71
C HIS A 138 -20.87 20.19 4.58
N GLU A 139 -19.58 20.34 4.26
CA GLU A 139 -18.48 19.57 4.86
C GLU A 139 -18.49 19.57 6.38
N PHE A 140 -18.61 20.75 6.98
CA PHE A 140 -18.62 20.92 8.43
C PHE A 140 -19.90 20.39 9.08
N GLN A 141 -21.05 20.63 8.45
CA GLN A 141 -22.35 20.19 8.93
C GLN A 141 -22.46 18.67 8.92
N ASP A 142 -22.08 18.03 7.79
CA ASP A 142 -22.15 16.59 7.65
C ASP A 142 -21.09 15.88 8.51
N ALA A 143 -19.87 16.42 8.61
CA ALA A 143 -18.86 15.90 9.51
C ALA A 143 -19.31 15.97 10.99
N THR A 144 -20.04 17.04 11.39
CA THR A 144 -20.63 17.13 12.73
C THR A 144 -21.65 16.01 12.93
N LEU A 145 -22.55 15.83 11.98
CA LEU A 145 -23.60 14.80 12.02
C LEU A 145 -22.98 13.38 12.08
N TYR A 146 -22.04 13.07 11.18
CA TYR A 146 -21.48 11.73 11.06
C TYR A 146 -20.61 11.36 12.26
N PHE A 147 -19.73 12.27 12.72
CA PHE A 147 -18.71 11.91 13.70
C PHE A 147 -19.04 12.34 15.13
N LYS A 148 -19.82 13.40 15.34
CA LYS A 148 -20.21 13.84 16.70
C LYS A 148 -21.57 13.33 17.12
N GLU A 149 -22.55 13.33 16.20
CA GLU A 149 -23.91 12.96 16.54
C GLU A 149 -24.17 11.46 16.34
N TRP A 150 -23.73 10.90 15.18
CA TRP A 150 -23.92 9.46 14.90
C TRP A 150 -22.76 8.59 15.40
N GLY A 151 -21.56 9.14 15.59
CA GLY A 151 -20.43 8.47 16.22
C GLY A 151 -19.63 7.54 15.30
N PHE A 152 -19.59 7.80 13.98
CA PHE A 152 -18.79 7.00 13.05
C PHE A 152 -17.29 7.23 13.23
N ASP A 153 -16.46 6.20 12.98
CA ASP A 153 -15.00 6.17 13.19
C ASP A 153 -14.18 6.28 11.89
N PHE A 154 -14.83 6.09 10.74
CA PHE A 154 -14.19 5.99 9.43
C PHE A 154 -15.13 6.54 8.36
N ILE A 155 -14.55 7.11 7.28
CA ILE A 155 -15.31 7.53 6.11
C ILE A 155 -14.60 7.16 4.81
N LYS A 156 -15.34 6.52 3.87
CA LYS A 156 -14.98 6.41 2.46
C LYS A 156 -15.57 7.60 1.72
N ILE A 157 -14.76 8.30 0.94
CA ILE A 157 -15.20 9.47 0.17
C ILE A 157 -14.92 9.25 -1.31
N ASP A 158 -16.00 9.10 -2.06
CA ASP A 158 -15.98 8.98 -3.52
C ASP A 158 -15.83 10.34 -4.20
N TYR A 159 -15.73 10.33 -5.53
CA TYR A 159 -15.49 11.51 -6.36
C TYR A 159 -16.43 11.60 -7.57
N CYS A 160 -17.57 10.92 -7.57
CA CYS A 160 -18.52 10.91 -8.68
C CYS A 160 -19.11 12.29 -8.92
N GLY A 161 -19.71 12.90 -7.92
CA GLY A 161 -20.32 14.22 -8.02
C GLY A 161 -19.29 15.35 -8.12
N ALA A 162 -18.10 15.20 -7.49
CA ALA A 162 -17.06 16.21 -7.57
C ALA A 162 -16.38 16.25 -8.94
N GLY A 163 -16.05 15.09 -9.51
CA GLY A 163 -15.30 14.98 -10.75
C GLY A 163 -16.17 15.14 -12.00
N GLN A 164 -17.27 14.39 -12.08
CA GLN A 164 -18.08 14.33 -13.30
C GLN A 164 -18.99 15.53 -13.49
N GLU A 165 -19.52 16.09 -12.41
CA GLU A 165 -20.50 17.18 -12.48
C GLU A 165 -19.87 18.55 -12.23
N LEU A 166 -19.01 18.67 -11.22
CA LEU A 166 -18.47 19.95 -10.77
C LEU A 166 -17.06 20.21 -11.29
N ASN A 167 -16.37 19.20 -11.82
CA ASN A 167 -14.98 19.27 -12.28
C ASN A 167 -14.05 19.96 -11.26
N LEU A 168 -14.19 19.60 -9.97
CA LEU A 168 -13.37 20.13 -8.90
C LEU A 168 -11.94 19.58 -8.97
N GLU A 169 -11.00 20.30 -8.35
CA GLU A 169 -9.62 19.84 -8.26
C GLU A 169 -9.48 18.92 -7.03
N GLU A 170 -8.93 17.70 -7.22
CA GLU A 170 -8.99 16.62 -6.24
C GLU A 170 -8.26 16.95 -4.94
N GLU A 171 -6.98 17.34 -5.01
CA GLU A 171 -6.16 17.62 -3.82
C GLU A 171 -6.81 18.71 -2.95
N LYS A 172 -7.23 19.79 -3.58
CA LYS A 172 -7.91 20.90 -2.89
C LYS A 172 -9.19 20.41 -2.23
N ARG A 173 -10.01 19.65 -2.98
CA ARG A 173 -11.32 19.20 -2.51
C ARG A 173 -11.21 18.27 -1.30
N TYR A 174 -10.37 17.27 -1.36
CA TYR A 174 -10.15 16.36 -0.22
C TYR A 174 -9.47 17.07 0.96
N THR A 175 -8.61 18.07 0.71
CA THR A 175 -8.02 18.92 1.76
C THR A 175 -9.09 19.71 2.51
N GLU A 176 -10.05 20.30 1.82
CA GLU A 176 -11.18 21.04 2.44
C GLU A 176 -12.00 20.14 3.36
N ILE A 177 -12.31 18.91 2.91
CA ILE A 177 -13.03 17.91 3.71
C ILE A 177 -12.21 17.51 4.95
N ARG A 178 -10.90 17.22 4.79
CA ARG A 178 -10.03 16.88 5.93
C ARG A 178 -9.99 18.01 6.95
N GLN A 179 -9.87 19.26 6.49
CA GLN A 179 -9.87 20.44 7.36
C GLN A 179 -11.18 20.60 8.13
N ALA A 180 -12.31 20.33 7.49
CA ALA A 180 -13.62 20.38 8.17
C ALA A 180 -13.68 19.36 9.31
N ILE A 181 -13.22 18.12 9.08
CA ILE A 181 -13.15 17.06 10.09
C ILE A 181 -12.19 17.42 11.22
N ASP A 182 -11.01 17.95 10.90
CA ASP A 182 -10.00 18.34 11.88
C ASP A 182 -10.47 19.50 12.77
N ASN A 183 -11.14 20.49 12.19
CA ASN A 183 -11.69 21.65 12.91
C ASN A 183 -12.77 21.27 13.94
N LEU A 184 -13.38 20.08 13.78
CA LEU A 184 -14.29 19.49 14.76
C LEU A 184 -13.57 18.76 15.91
N GLY A 185 -12.23 18.67 15.88
CA GLY A 185 -11.48 17.83 16.79
C GLY A 185 -11.67 16.32 16.54
N CYS A 186 -12.07 15.94 15.31
CA CYS A 186 -12.25 14.56 14.85
C CYS A 186 -11.07 14.05 14.02
N GLY A 187 -9.86 14.59 14.23
CA GLY A 187 -8.65 14.21 13.51
C GLY A 187 -8.28 12.71 13.57
N HIS A 188 -8.83 11.98 14.54
CA HIS A 188 -8.71 10.52 14.68
C HIS A 188 -9.53 9.75 13.63
N VAL A 189 -10.53 10.36 12.99
CA VAL A 189 -11.33 9.71 11.96
C VAL A 189 -10.48 9.40 10.73
N SER A 190 -10.44 8.14 10.35
CA SER A 190 -9.71 7.69 9.16
C SER A 190 -10.50 7.99 7.90
N ILE A 191 -9.82 8.55 6.90
CA ILE A 191 -10.38 8.79 5.56
C ILE A 191 -9.83 7.75 4.59
N ASN A 192 -10.70 7.21 3.73
CA ASN A 192 -10.35 6.51 2.51
C ASN A 192 -10.72 7.38 1.30
N ILE A 193 -9.75 7.69 0.45
CA ILE A 193 -9.98 8.39 -0.82
C ILE A 193 -10.34 7.38 -1.89
N CYS A 194 -11.53 7.50 -2.49
CA CYS A 194 -11.95 6.64 -3.58
C CYS A 194 -12.06 7.44 -4.89
N ARG A 195 -10.98 7.38 -5.69
CA ARG A 195 -10.84 8.12 -6.95
C ARG A 195 -10.62 7.21 -8.17
N TRP A 196 -10.68 5.88 -7.98
CA TRP A 196 -10.52 4.80 -8.99
C TRP A 196 -9.17 4.82 -9.74
N ALA A 197 -8.18 5.52 -9.21
CA ALA A 197 -6.80 5.58 -9.68
C ALA A 197 -5.92 6.05 -8.52
N PHE A 198 -4.60 5.81 -8.59
CA PHE A 198 -3.68 6.41 -7.63
C PHE A 198 -3.74 7.93 -7.72
N PRO A 199 -4.20 8.63 -6.68
CA PRO A 199 -4.54 10.05 -6.79
C PRO A 199 -3.32 10.96 -6.88
N GLY A 200 -2.19 10.53 -6.32
CA GLY A 200 -0.97 11.31 -6.21
C GLY A 200 -0.38 11.28 -4.81
N THR A 201 0.81 11.82 -4.67
CA THR A 201 1.57 11.80 -3.42
C THR A 201 0.95 12.66 -2.30
N TRP A 202 0.07 13.59 -2.64
CA TRP A 202 -0.68 14.43 -1.72
C TRP A 202 -1.66 13.64 -0.83
N ALA A 203 -2.18 12.50 -1.33
CA ALA A 203 -3.18 11.70 -0.61
C ALA A 203 -2.72 11.29 0.79
N ARG A 204 -1.41 11.05 0.96
CA ARG A 204 -0.81 10.70 2.25
C ARG A 204 -0.98 11.78 3.33
N ASN A 205 -1.12 13.04 2.95
CA ASN A 205 -1.32 14.15 3.90
C ASN A 205 -2.77 14.26 4.39
N ILE A 206 -3.70 13.56 3.74
CA ILE A 206 -5.14 13.71 3.93
C ILE A 206 -5.76 12.44 4.49
N ALA A 207 -5.39 11.29 3.91
CA ALA A 207 -6.07 10.03 4.13
C ALA A 207 -5.11 8.93 4.59
N ARG A 208 -5.67 7.92 5.25
CA ARG A 208 -4.97 6.73 5.67
C ARG A 208 -4.84 5.69 4.55
N SER A 209 -5.82 5.64 3.65
CA SER A 209 -5.80 4.77 2.48
C SER A 209 -6.45 5.45 1.29
N TRP A 210 -6.09 4.98 0.10
CA TRP A 210 -6.63 5.49 -1.16
C TRP A 210 -6.70 4.38 -2.20
N ARG A 211 -7.82 4.33 -2.91
CA ARG A 211 -8.04 3.43 -4.04
C ARG A 211 -7.01 3.71 -5.15
N ILE A 212 -6.51 2.64 -5.74
CA ILE A 212 -5.48 2.71 -6.78
C ILE A 212 -5.98 2.34 -8.17
N SER A 213 -7.20 1.85 -8.28
CA SER A 213 -7.79 1.31 -9.51
C SER A 213 -9.29 1.50 -9.59
N ALA A 214 -9.87 1.18 -10.74
CA ALA A 214 -11.31 0.99 -10.89
C ALA A 214 -11.84 -0.09 -9.93
N ASP A 215 -13.16 -0.12 -9.74
CA ASP A 215 -13.83 -1.03 -8.80
C ASP A 215 -13.60 -2.49 -9.16
N ILE A 216 -13.40 -3.28 -8.11
CA ILE A 216 -13.22 -4.73 -8.23
C ILE A 216 -14.55 -5.42 -8.57
N ARG A 217 -14.43 -6.53 -9.32
CA ARG A 217 -15.52 -7.44 -9.64
C ARG A 217 -15.14 -8.86 -9.27
N PRO A 218 -16.12 -9.75 -8.98
CA PRO A 218 -15.87 -11.14 -8.60
C PRO A 218 -15.46 -12.01 -9.81
N GLU A 219 -14.40 -11.61 -10.48
CA GLU A 219 -13.84 -12.29 -11.65
C GLU A 219 -12.31 -12.18 -11.65
N TRP A 220 -11.63 -13.22 -12.09
CA TRP A 220 -10.16 -13.29 -12.11
C TRP A 220 -9.51 -12.10 -12.80
N GLY A 221 -10.03 -11.69 -13.96
CA GLY A 221 -9.48 -10.56 -14.71
C GLY A 221 -9.42 -9.27 -13.90
N SER A 222 -10.39 -9.02 -13.02
CA SER A 222 -10.43 -7.87 -12.13
C SER A 222 -9.40 -7.98 -11.01
N VAL A 223 -9.29 -9.14 -10.35
CA VAL A 223 -8.28 -9.41 -9.32
C VAL A 223 -6.87 -9.25 -9.88
N LYS A 224 -6.58 -9.87 -11.03
CA LYS A 224 -5.32 -9.77 -11.76
C LYS A 224 -4.99 -8.31 -12.09
N TYR A 225 -5.93 -7.56 -12.66
CA TYR A 225 -5.74 -6.17 -13.04
C TYR A 225 -5.34 -5.30 -11.85
N ILE A 226 -6.05 -5.42 -10.73
CA ILE A 226 -5.81 -4.62 -9.54
C ILE A 226 -4.49 -5.01 -8.87
N SER A 227 -4.20 -6.30 -8.75
CA SER A 227 -2.93 -6.79 -8.25
C SER A 227 -1.76 -6.23 -9.05
N ASN A 228 -1.84 -6.28 -10.38
CA ASN A 228 -0.80 -5.78 -11.26
C ASN A 228 -0.63 -4.25 -11.19
N LYS A 229 -1.73 -3.50 -10.98
CA LYS A 229 -1.66 -2.05 -10.73
C LYS A 229 -0.86 -1.71 -9.46
N ASN A 230 -0.91 -2.54 -8.43
CA ASN A 230 -0.24 -2.26 -7.16
C ASN A 230 1.24 -2.69 -7.11
N LEU A 231 1.73 -3.48 -8.06
CA LEU A 231 3.09 -4.04 -8.07
C LEU A 231 4.18 -2.97 -7.90
N TYR A 232 3.97 -1.77 -8.45
CA TYR A 232 4.96 -0.70 -8.51
C TYR A 232 4.58 0.54 -7.66
N LEU A 233 3.67 0.38 -6.69
CA LEU A 233 3.23 1.48 -5.82
C LEU A 233 3.78 1.40 -4.38
N SER A 234 4.73 0.50 -4.12
CA SER A 234 5.28 0.28 -2.76
C SER A 234 5.91 1.54 -2.15
N ALA A 235 6.52 2.42 -2.96
CA ALA A 235 7.14 3.66 -2.49
C ALA A 235 6.15 4.68 -1.89
N TYR A 236 4.84 4.48 -2.08
CA TYR A 236 3.79 5.40 -1.60
C TYR A 236 3.07 4.88 -0.36
N ALA A 237 3.17 3.58 -0.06
CA ALA A 237 2.61 2.95 1.13
C ALA A 237 3.61 2.95 2.31
N GLY A 238 3.12 2.65 3.51
CA GLY A 238 3.93 2.52 4.72
C GLY A 238 3.65 3.59 5.76
N GLU A 239 4.14 3.39 6.98
CA GLU A 239 4.01 4.34 8.10
C GLU A 239 2.55 4.74 8.38
N GLY A 240 1.64 3.76 8.35
CA GLY A 240 0.21 3.95 8.61
C GLY A 240 -0.61 4.45 7.41
N HIS A 241 -0.06 4.43 6.21
CA HIS A 241 -0.71 4.82 4.96
C HIS A 241 -0.67 3.70 3.93
N TYR A 242 -1.78 3.42 3.24
CA TYR A 242 -1.95 2.20 2.48
C TYR A 242 -2.57 2.43 1.10
N ASN A 243 -2.00 1.76 0.10
CA ASN A 243 -2.65 1.58 -1.19
C ASN A 243 -3.83 0.62 -1.03
N ASP A 244 -5.02 1.06 -1.38
CA ASP A 244 -6.25 0.29 -1.27
C ASP A 244 -6.57 -0.41 -2.60
N MET A 245 -6.47 -1.73 -2.59
CA MET A 245 -6.75 -2.59 -3.74
C MET A 245 -8.25 -2.92 -3.86
N ASP A 246 -9.11 -2.21 -3.14
CA ASP A 246 -10.56 -2.43 -3.04
C ASP A 246 -10.95 -3.63 -2.16
N MET A 247 -12.24 -3.87 -2.08
CA MET A 247 -12.88 -4.88 -1.22
C MET A 247 -12.49 -6.31 -1.63
N LEU A 248 -12.68 -7.23 -0.70
CA LEU A 248 -12.47 -8.66 -0.94
C LEU A 248 -13.71 -9.31 -1.58
N GLU A 249 -13.53 -9.89 -2.75
CA GLU A 249 -14.55 -10.65 -3.49
C GLU A 249 -14.62 -12.14 -3.08
N ILE A 250 -14.03 -12.49 -1.95
CA ILE A 250 -13.98 -13.84 -1.39
C ILE A 250 -15.39 -14.25 -0.93
N GLY A 251 -15.82 -15.43 -1.34
CA GLY A 251 -17.19 -15.90 -1.12
C GLY A 251 -18.22 -15.38 -2.13
N ARG A 252 -17.77 -14.76 -3.25
CA ARG A 252 -18.63 -14.17 -4.29
C ARG A 252 -18.50 -14.81 -5.66
N GLY A 253 -17.94 -16.03 -5.75
CA GLY A 253 -17.94 -16.84 -6.97
C GLY A 253 -16.61 -16.93 -7.72
N LEU A 254 -15.53 -16.41 -7.18
CA LEU A 254 -14.18 -16.74 -7.62
C LEU A 254 -13.90 -18.23 -7.37
N LYS A 255 -12.99 -18.83 -8.13
CA LYS A 255 -12.51 -20.18 -7.85
C LYS A 255 -11.66 -20.18 -6.57
N PRO A 256 -11.57 -21.32 -5.86
CA PRO A 256 -10.80 -21.40 -4.62
C PRO A 256 -9.35 -20.91 -4.76
N GLU A 257 -8.65 -21.29 -5.83
CA GLU A 257 -7.28 -20.84 -6.11
C GLU A 257 -7.20 -19.34 -6.40
N GLU A 258 -8.21 -18.76 -7.04
CA GLU A 258 -8.30 -17.31 -7.31
C GLU A 258 -8.62 -16.53 -6.03
N GLU A 259 -9.42 -17.09 -5.09
CA GLU A 259 -9.62 -16.53 -3.75
C GLU A 259 -8.32 -16.53 -2.94
N GLU A 260 -7.51 -17.61 -3.01
CA GLU A 260 -6.20 -17.68 -2.38
C GLU A 260 -5.25 -16.59 -2.89
N VAL A 261 -5.19 -16.38 -4.22
CA VAL A 261 -4.41 -15.29 -4.81
C VAL A 261 -4.92 -13.94 -4.34
N HIS A 262 -6.23 -13.73 -4.40
CA HIS A 262 -6.86 -12.49 -3.99
C HIS A 262 -6.49 -12.12 -2.55
N PHE A 263 -6.71 -13.04 -1.61
CA PHE A 263 -6.39 -12.81 -0.20
C PHE A 263 -4.88 -12.67 0.05
N GLY A 264 -4.08 -13.55 -0.53
CA GLY A 264 -2.62 -13.55 -0.38
C GLY A 264 -1.98 -12.25 -0.88
N MET A 265 -2.40 -11.76 -2.06
CA MET A 265 -1.89 -10.51 -2.62
C MET A 265 -2.31 -9.28 -1.78
N TRP A 266 -3.57 -9.19 -1.33
CA TRP A 266 -4.00 -8.12 -0.41
C TRP A 266 -3.18 -8.14 0.87
N CYS A 267 -2.87 -9.32 1.41
CA CYS A 267 -2.10 -9.46 2.63
C CYS A 267 -0.63 -9.03 2.47
N ILE A 268 0.06 -9.49 1.42
CA ILE A 268 1.48 -9.13 1.25
C ILE A 268 1.66 -7.67 0.82
N MET A 269 0.66 -7.10 0.15
CA MET A 269 0.63 -5.69 -0.23
C MET A 269 0.18 -4.76 0.90
N SER A 270 -0.20 -5.27 2.07
CA SER A 270 -0.74 -4.49 3.19
C SER A 270 -1.92 -3.60 2.79
N SER A 271 -2.78 -4.10 1.89
CA SER A 271 -4.03 -3.43 1.51
C SER A 271 -5.08 -3.57 2.61
N PRO A 272 -6.03 -2.64 2.76
CA PRO A 272 -7.20 -2.85 3.58
C PRO A 272 -7.91 -4.17 3.26
N LEU A 273 -8.41 -4.88 4.28
CA LEU A 273 -9.12 -6.15 4.14
C LEU A 273 -10.61 -5.94 4.45
N LEU A 274 -11.36 -5.43 3.46
CA LEU A 274 -12.79 -5.16 3.58
C LEU A 274 -13.60 -6.23 2.85
N ILE A 275 -14.27 -7.12 3.58
CA ILE A 275 -15.07 -8.22 3.04
C ILE A 275 -16.30 -7.67 2.33
N GLY A 276 -16.58 -8.14 1.10
CA GLY A 276 -17.69 -7.67 0.28
C GLY A 276 -18.87 -8.63 0.16
N CYS A 277 -18.79 -9.87 0.70
CA CYS A 277 -19.86 -10.85 0.60
C CYS A 277 -20.91 -10.72 1.72
N ASP A 278 -22.04 -11.42 1.57
CA ASP A 278 -23.00 -11.63 2.67
C ASP A 278 -22.41 -12.63 3.68
N LEU A 279 -22.05 -12.12 4.87
CA LEU A 279 -21.44 -12.92 5.94
C LEU A 279 -22.38 -14.00 6.47
N THR A 280 -23.70 -13.82 6.35
CA THR A 280 -24.69 -14.80 6.86
C THR A 280 -24.66 -16.10 6.04
N THR A 281 -24.27 -16.02 4.77
CA THR A 281 -24.27 -17.13 3.82
C THR A 281 -22.89 -17.47 3.25
N ILE A 282 -21.83 -16.89 3.80
CA ILE A 282 -20.46 -17.11 3.32
C ILE A 282 -20.09 -18.61 3.31
N PRO A 283 -19.49 -19.14 2.20
CA PRO A 283 -19.01 -20.50 2.16
C PRO A 283 -17.95 -20.79 3.22
N GLU A 284 -17.97 -21.98 3.82
CA GLU A 284 -17.04 -22.35 4.90
C GLU A 284 -15.57 -22.30 4.47
N ALA A 285 -15.26 -22.68 3.23
CA ALA A 285 -13.89 -22.60 2.69
C ALA A 285 -13.39 -21.15 2.63
N SER A 286 -14.23 -20.24 2.10
CA SER A 286 -13.94 -18.81 2.01
C SER A 286 -13.80 -18.17 3.41
N LEU A 287 -14.67 -18.55 4.35
CA LEU A 287 -14.57 -18.11 5.74
C LEU A 287 -13.26 -18.59 6.40
N LYS A 288 -12.87 -19.85 6.16
CA LYS A 288 -11.60 -20.40 6.66
C LYS A 288 -10.40 -19.63 6.10
N LEU A 289 -10.41 -19.28 4.83
CA LEU A 289 -9.37 -18.48 4.19
C LEU A 289 -9.27 -17.10 4.82
N LEU A 290 -10.39 -16.37 4.97
CA LEU A 290 -10.45 -15.05 5.61
C LEU A 290 -9.99 -15.07 7.08
N LYS A 291 -10.00 -16.23 7.73
CA LYS A 291 -9.54 -16.43 9.12
C LYS A 291 -8.11 -16.97 9.21
N ASN A 292 -7.35 -17.02 8.10
CA ASN A 292 -5.94 -17.43 8.13
C ASN A 292 -5.10 -16.42 8.92
N LYS A 293 -4.76 -16.77 10.15
CA LYS A 293 -4.06 -15.89 11.10
C LYS A 293 -2.66 -15.48 10.63
N GLU A 294 -1.97 -16.33 9.86
CA GLU A 294 -0.62 -16.03 9.39
C GLU A 294 -0.63 -15.00 8.25
N LEU A 295 -1.59 -15.10 7.33
CA LEU A 295 -1.80 -14.08 6.30
C LEU A 295 -2.30 -12.77 6.90
N ILE A 296 -3.19 -12.83 7.89
CA ILE A 296 -3.64 -11.64 8.63
C ILE A 296 -2.45 -10.99 9.35
N ALA A 297 -1.60 -11.76 10.04
CA ALA A 297 -0.41 -11.23 10.69
C ALA A 297 0.56 -10.57 9.69
N LEU A 298 0.68 -11.13 8.48
CA LEU A 298 1.47 -10.53 7.39
C LEU A 298 0.89 -9.18 6.94
N ASN A 299 -0.43 -9.06 6.81
CA ASN A 299 -1.12 -7.81 6.47
C ASN A 299 -0.98 -6.77 7.57
N GLN A 300 -1.10 -7.20 8.82
CA GLN A 300 -1.10 -6.37 10.02
C GLN A 300 0.29 -6.18 10.64
N ASP A 301 1.35 -6.56 9.92
CA ASP A 301 2.73 -6.39 10.40
C ASP A 301 3.00 -4.93 10.79
N PRO A 302 3.59 -4.67 11.99
CA PRO A 302 3.72 -3.32 12.54
C PRO A 302 4.64 -2.39 11.73
N LEU A 303 5.47 -2.93 10.81
CA LEU A 303 6.23 -2.09 9.87
C LEU A 303 5.32 -1.42 8.83
N GLY A 304 4.14 -1.99 8.56
CA GLY A 304 3.16 -1.45 7.61
C GLY A 304 3.67 -1.36 6.16
N LEU A 305 4.69 -2.14 5.80
CA LEU A 305 5.34 -2.07 4.49
C LEU A 305 4.54 -2.83 3.44
N GLN A 306 4.47 -2.29 2.23
CA GLN A 306 4.03 -2.99 1.04
C GLN A 306 5.20 -3.75 0.42
N ALA A 307 4.94 -4.95 -0.12
CA ALA A 307 5.95 -5.69 -0.88
C ALA A 307 6.24 -5.02 -2.23
N TYR A 308 7.47 -5.18 -2.71
CA TYR A 308 7.94 -4.69 -3.99
C TYR A 308 8.51 -5.82 -4.86
N VAL A 309 8.48 -5.65 -6.18
CA VAL A 309 8.96 -6.64 -7.14
C VAL A 309 10.48 -6.65 -7.16
N VAL A 310 11.09 -7.83 -7.04
CA VAL A 310 12.54 -8.04 -7.14
C VAL A 310 12.94 -8.91 -8.32
N GLN A 311 11.98 -9.59 -8.95
CA GLN A 311 12.18 -10.36 -10.18
C GLN A 311 10.86 -10.43 -10.95
N HIS A 312 10.94 -10.25 -12.26
CA HIS A 312 9.84 -10.44 -13.19
C HIS A 312 10.34 -11.26 -14.37
N GLU A 313 9.77 -12.43 -14.55
CA GLU A 313 10.15 -13.35 -15.63
C GLU A 313 8.92 -14.14 -16.11
N ASN A 314 8.72 -14.20 -17.43
CA ASN A 314 7.63 -14.98 -18.06
C ASN A 314 6.25 -14.75 -17.42
N GLU A 315 5.85 -13.50 -17.22
CA GLU A 315 4.61 -13.05 -16.54
C GLU A 315 4.53 -13.41 -15.04
N GLY A 316 5.52 -14.10 -14.47
CA GLY A 316 5.62 -14.37 -13.05
C GLY A 316 6.36 -13.26 -12.29
N TYR A 317 5.96 -13.00 -11.04
CA TYR A 317 6.55 -11.97 -10.19
C TYR A 317 7.04 -12.54 -8.88
N VAL A 318 8.22 -12.10 -8.45
CA VAL A 318 8.75 -12.33 -7.11
C VAL A 318 8.69 -11.02 -6.36
N LEU A 319 7.92 -11.01 -5.27
CA LEU A 319 7.76 -9.85 -4.41
C LEU A 319 8.38 -10.11 -3.05
N VAL A 320 8.85 -9.05 -2.40
CA VAL A 320 9.45 -9.16 -1.07
C VAL A 320 9.17 -7.93 -0.22
N LYS A 321 9.04 -8.11 1.09
CA LYS A 321 9.06 -7.03 2.08
C LYS A 321 9.72 -7.49 3.38
N ASP A 322 10.25 -6.54 4.13
CA ASP A 322 10.63 -6.79 5.52
C ASP A 322 9.39 -6.97 6.38
N ILE A 323 9.46 -7.86 7.35
CA ILE A 323 8.45 -8.08 8.39
C ILE A 323 9.13 -8.17 9.74
N GLU A 324 8.37 -7.93 10.82
CA GLU A 324 8.82 -7.98 12.22
C GLU A 324 9.85 -6.89 12.55
N ARG A 325 10.91 -6.78 11.79
CA ARG A 325 11.99 -5.81 11.98
C ARG A 325 12.56 -5.35 10.64
N LYS A 326 12.65 -4.04 10.45
CA LYS A 326 13.30 -3.45 9.28
C LYS A 326 14.77 -3.85 9.22
N ARG A 327 15.23 -4.32 8.06
CA ARG A 327 16.57 -4.90 7.87
C ARG A 327 16.87 -6.11 8.78
N GLY A 328 15.82 -6.77 9.29
CA GLY A 328 15.96 -8.06 9.97
C GLY A 328 16.31 -9.17 8.98
N ASN A 329 16.60 -10.34 9.52
CA ASN A 329 16.86 -11.57 8.76
C ASN A 329 15.59 -12.34 8.40
N VAL A 330 14.42 -11.77 8.67
CA VAL A 330 13.10 -12.33 8.33
C VAL A 330 12.46 -11.47 7.26
N ARG A 331 12.01 -12.10 6.17
CA ARG A 331 11.28 -11.44 5.08
C ARG A 331 10.04 -12.24 4.68
N ALA A 332 9.01 -11.52 4.23
CA ALA A 332 7.91 -12.12 3.50
C ALA A 332 8.21 -12.07 2.01
N VAL A 333 7.94 -13.19 1.32
CA VAL A 333 8.18 -13.37 -0.11
C VAL A 333 6.92 -13.92 -0.77
N ALA A 334 6.53 -13.37 -1.91
CA ALA A 334 5.48 -13.94 -2.74
C ALA A 334 6.03 -14.36 -4.10
N LEU A 335 5.73 -15.57 -4.53
CA LEU A 335 5.82 -15.98 -5.93
C LEU A 335 4.41 -15.90 -6.51
N TYR A 336 4.19 -15.03 -7.47
CA TYR A 336 2.88 -14.74 -8.03
C TYR A 336 2.83 -15.08 -9.50
N ASN A 337 1.96 -16.02 -9.88
CA ASN A 337 1.68 -16.40 -11.26
C ASN A 337 0.29 -15.89 -11.69
N PRO A 338 0.18 -14.71 -12.30
CA PRO A 338 -1.10 -14.21 -12.83
C PRO A 338 -1.46 -14.79 -14.21
N SER A 339 -0.61 -15.57 -14.85
CA SER A 339 -0.77 -16.05 -16.22
C SER A 339 -1.70 -17.27 -16.33
N ASP A 340 -2.11 -17.58 -17.54
CA ASP A 340 -2.91 -18.77 -17.87
C ASP A 340 -2.04 -20.02 -18.09
N THR A 341 -0.73 -19.92 -17.83
CA THR A 341 0.24 -21.00 -18.02
C THR A 341 1.04 -21.26 -16.74
N ILE A 342 1.71 -22.41 -16.69
CA ILE A 342 2.62 -22.74 -15.59
C ILE A 342 3.82 -21.79 -15.61
N CYS A 343 4.17 -21.19 -14.46
CA CYS A 343 5.37 -20.42 -14.25
C CYS A 343 6.42 -21.21 -13.44
N ASN A 344 7.65 -21.26 -13.96
CA ASN A 344 8.79 -21.82 -13.25
C ASN A 344 9.64 -20.70 -12.67
N PHE A 345 9.74 -20.65 -11.34
CA PHE A 345 10.52 -19.66 -10.62
C PHE A 345 11.88 -20.24 -10.23
N THR A 346 12.94 -19.51 -10.57
CA THR A 346 14.30 -19.74 -10.07
C THR A 346 14.75 -18.47 -9.36
N VAL A 347 14.72 -18.49 -8.02
CA VAL A 347 14.91 -17.30 -7.19
C VAL A 347 16.21 -17.42 -6.40
N PRO A 348 17.28 -16.72 -6.80
CA PRO A 348 18.51 -16.66 -6.00
C PRO A 348 18.26 -15.94 -4.67
N MET A 349 18.79 -16.47 -3.58
CA MET A 349 18.57 -15.88 -2.25
C MET A 349 19.17 -14.48 -2.10
N ASN A 350 20.21 -14.15 -2.86
CA ASN A 350 20.82 -12.82 -2.81
C ASN A 350 19.90 -11.71 -3.33
N ILE A 351 19.00 -11.96 -4.30
CA ILE A 351 18.03 -10.94 -4.73
C ILE A 351 16.96 -10.69 -3.65
N LEU A 352 16.75 -11.67 -2.77
CA LEU A 352 15.94 -11.52 -1.57
C LEU A 352 16.75 -10.96 -0.38
N GLU A 353 18.04 -10.66 -0.58
CA GLU A 353 19.00 -10.22 0.45
C GLU A 353 19.13 -11.21 1.62
N LEU A 354 18.93 -12.50 1.37
CA LEU A 354 19.01 -13.58 2.36
C LEU A 354 20.27 -14.41 2.14
N GLY A 355 21.01 -14.69 3.20
CA GLY A 355 22.28 -15.44 3.15
C GLY A 355 22.38 -16.55 4.18
N GLY A 356 23.18 -17.57 3.84
CA GLY A 356 23.32 -18.78 4.66
C GLY A 356 22.14 -19.74 4.45
N LYS A 357 21.81 -20.50 5.48
CA LYS A 357 20.61 -21.35 5.48
C LYS A 357 19.37 -20.50 5.66
N VAL A 358 18.28 -20.85 4.96
CA VAL A 358 17.02 -20.14 5.03
C VAL A 358 15.90 -21.11 5.42
N LYS A 359 15.27 -20.84 6.56
CA LYS A 359 14.03 -21.52 6.98
C LYS A 359 12.87 -20.93 6.19
N VAL A 360 11.94 -21.76 5.79
CA VAL A 360 10.83 -21.39 4.92
C VAL A 360 9.51 -21.89 5.50
N ARG A 361 8.51 -21.01 5.61
CA ARG A 361 7.16 -21.35 6.02
C ARG A 361 6.15 -20.86 4.99
N ASP A 362 5.29 -21.73 4.53
CA ASP A 362 4.14 -21.42 3.68
C ASP A 362 3.00 -20.87 4.55
N LEU A 363 2.70 -19.58 4.40
CA LEU A 363 1.69 -18.89 5.21
C LEU A 363 0.25 -19.22 4.79
N MET A 364 0.04 -19.58 3.51
CA MET A 364 -1.28 -19.99 3.04
C MET A 364 -1.66 -21.35 3.65
N LYS A 365 -0.74 -22.31 3.60
CA LYS A 365 -0.93 -23.68 4.11
C LYS A 365 -0.56 -23.85 5.59
N GLN A 366 0.03 -22.80 6.20
CA GLN A 366 0.46 -22.80 7.61
C GLN A 366 1.42 -23.97 7.95
N GLN A 367 2.38 -24.24 7.04
CA GLN A 367 3.31 -25.38 7.20
C GLN A 367 4.75 -24.98 6.89
N ASP A 368 5.67 -25.60 7.61
CA ASP A 368 7.09 -25.45 7.32
C ASP A 368 7.47 -26.25 6.07
N LEU A 369 8.32 -25.64 5.25
CA LEU A 369 8.89 -26.25 4.05
C LEU A 369 10.36 -26.61 4.31
N PRO A 370 10.97 -27.48 3.48
CA PRO A 370 12.40 -27.79 3.59
C PRO A 370 13.28 -26.53 3.54
N GLU A 371 14.30 -26.47 4.38
CA GLU A 371 15.28 -25.40 4.39
C GLU A 371 16.01 -25.27 3.05
N ILE A 372 16.27 -24.03 2.62
CA ILE A 372 17.07 -23.73 1.45
C ILE A 372 18.55 -23.66 1.88
N LYS A 373 19.37 -24.59 1.36
CA LYS A 373 20.80 -24.68 1.67
C LYS A 373 21.69 -24.30 0.46
N GLY A 374 21.15 -24.33 -0.74
CA GLY A 374 21.89 -24.11 -1.98
C GLY A 374 21.79 -22.70 -2.57
N GLY A 375 21.26 -21.73 -1.83
CA GLY A 375 21.20 -20.33 -2.27
C GLY A 375 20.17 -20.02 -3.37
N VAL A 376 19.33 -20.99 -3.77
CA VAL A 376 18.30 -20.82 -4.81
C VAL A 376 17.00 -21.51 -4.40
N LEU A 377 15.88 -20.84 -4.58
CA LEU A 377 14.53 -21.41 -4.47
C LEU A 377 14.02 -21.72 -5.87
N ASN A 378 13.75 -23.00 -6.14
CA ASN A 378 13.07 -23.43 -7.37
C ASN A 378 11.63 -23.83 -7.04
N ARG A 379 10.66 -23.27 -7.76
CA ARG A 379 9.23 -23.59 -7.62
C ARG A 379 8.52 -23.51 -8.96
N GLU A 380 7.63 -24.44 -9.17
CA GLU A 380 6.65 -24.42 -10.25
C GLU A 380 5.30 -24.00 -9.66
N LEU A 381 4.66 -23.02 -10.25
CA LEU A 381 3.33 -22.55 -9.87
C LEU A 381 2.35 -22.74 -11.04
N PRO A 382 1.17 -23.35 -10.78
CA PRO A 382 0.11 -23.44 -11.77
C PRO A 382 -0.44 -22.06 -12.14
N PRO A 383 -1.28 -21.95 -13.19
CA PRO A 383 -1.99 -20.72 -13.51
C PRO A 383 -2.77 -20.19 -12.31
N HIS A 384 -2.94 -18.86 -12.25
CA HIS A 384 -3.74 -18.15 -11.23
C HIS A 384 -3.40 -18.58 -9.80
N SER A 385 -2.12 -18.55 -9.46
CA SER A 385 -1.68 -19.00 -8.14
C SER A 385 -0.65 -18.10 -7.49
N VAL A 386 -0.54 -18.19 -6.18
CA VAL A 386 0.45 -17.49 -5.37
C VAL A 386 1.01 -18.40 -4.29
N LEU A 387 2.29 -18.26 -4.01
CA LEU A 387 2.95 -18.89 -2.87
C LEU A 387 3.48 -17.79 -1.96
N ILE A 388 2.91 -17.66 -0.76
CA ILE A 388 3.30 -16.64 0.23
C ILE A 388 4.14 -17.30 1.31
N LEU A 389 5.37 -16.82 1.45
CA LEU A 389 6.38 -17.40 2.32
C LEU A 389 6.85 -16.41 3.39
N ARG A 390 7.03 -16.89 4.63
CA ARG A 390 7.92 -16.29 5.62
C ARG A 390 9.27 -16.98 5.53
N MET A 391 10.31 -16.21 5.29
CA MET A 391 11.68 -16.70 5.12
C MET A 391 12.59 -16.10 6.18
N GLU A 392 13.32 -16.95 6.91
CA GLU A 392 14.26 -16.56 7.96
C GLU A 392 15.66 -17.09 7.64
N SER A 393 16.61 -16.16 7.43
CA SER A 393 18.00 -16.50 7.06
C SER A 393 18.96 -16.40 8.23
N GLU A 394 20.12 -17.02 8.10
CA GLU A 394 21.23 -16.87 9.08
C GLU A 394 21.80 -15.44 9.07
N LYS A 395 21.75 -14.75 7.93
CA LYS A 395 22.24 -13.37 7.80
C LYS A 395 21.44 -12.58 6.76
N ARG A 396 21.33 -11.28 6.97
CA ARG A 396 20.84 -10.34 5.98
C ARG A 396 22.00 -9.84 5.11
N LEU A 397 21.84 -9.90 3.78
CA LEU A 397 22.83 -9.38 2.84
C LEU A 397 22.61 -7.89 2.54
N GLU A 398 23.66 -7.19 2.20
CA GLU A 398 23.59 -5.81 1.72
C GLU A 398 23.03 -5.80 0.29
N PRO A 399 22.05 -4.93 -0.03
CA PRO A 399 21.51 -4.83 -1.37
C PRO A 399 22.52 -4.18 -2.31
N THR A 400 22.62 -4.71 -3.52
CA THR A 400 23.54 -4.21 -4.53
C THR A 400 22.85 -3.60 -5.75
N VAL A 401 21.56 -3.86 -5.94
CA VAL A 401 20.74 -3.37 -7.06
C VAL A 401 19.57 -2.57 -6.50
N TYR A 402 19.25 -1.48 -7.17
CA TYR A 402 18.14 -0.60 -6.86
C TYR A 402 17.38 -0.27 -8.13
N GLU A 403 16.22 -0.90 -8.32
CA GLU A 403 15.38 -0.73 -9.48
C GLU A 403 14.70 0.66 -9.50
N ALA A 404 14.45 1.21 -10.68
CA ALA A 404 13.82 2.52 -10.81
C ALA A 404 12.37 2.51 -10.34
N GLU A 405 11.68 1.39 -10.49
CA GLU A 405 10.30 1.21 -10.03
C GLU A 405 10.15 1.14 -8.50
N TRP A 406 11.26 1.06 -7.74
CA TRP A 406 11.23 1.19 -6.27
C TRP A 406 11.36 2.63 -5.80
N ALA A 407 11.68 3.55 -6.72
CA ALA A 407 11.85 4.95 -6.38
C ALA A 407 10.54 5.65 -6.05
N TYR A 408 10.58 6.54 -5.08
CA TYR A 408 9.52 7.51 -4.85
C TYR A 408 9.57 8.61 -5.91
N LEU A 409 8.45 8.84 -6.58
CA LEU A 409 8.30 9.82 -7.65
C LEU A 409 7.34 10.93 -7.17
N PRO A 410 7.82 12.09 -6.71
CA PRO A 410 6.97 13.12 -6.08
C PRO A 410 5.87 13.66 -7.00
N CYS A 411 6.10 13.65 -8.31
CA CYS A 411 5.16 14.14 -9.31
C CYS A 411 4.29 13.04 -9.95
N PHE A 412 4.39 11.79 -9.46
CA PHE A 412 3.59 10.69 -9.99
C PHE A 412 2.14 10.77 -9.56
N ASN A 413 1.26 10.58 -10.51
CA ASN A 413 -0.15 10.27 -10.31
C ASN A 413 -0.65 9.43 -11.50
N ASP A 414 -1.73 8.70 -11.31
CA ASP A 414 -2.32 7.83 -12.33
C ASP A 414 -3.57 8.49 -12.98
N LEU A 415 -3.71 9.79 -12.85
CA LEU A 415 -4.89 10.55 -13.32
C LEU A 415 -4.79 11.01 -14.78
N GLY A 416 -3.65 10.75 -15.44
CA GLY A 416 -3.43 11.14 -16.84
C GLY A 416 -3.40 12.66 -17.08
N LYS A 417 -3.21 13.46 -16.05
CA LYS A 417 -3.21 14.93 -16.15
C LYS A 417 -1.92 15.48 -16.75
N THR A 418 -2.03 16.56 -17.51
CA THR A 418 -0.89 17.34 -18.01
C THR A 418 -0.50 18.44 -17.01
N PRO A 419 0.81 18.86 -16.97
CA PRO A 419 1.91 18.41 -17.83
C PRO A 419 2.31 16.97 -17.55
N LYS A 420 2.85 16.29 -18.59
CA LYS A 420 3.40 14.93 -18.43
C LYS A 420 4.32 14.90 -17.21
N SER A 421 4.03 14.00 -16.31
CA SER A 421 4.83 13.75 -15.11
C SER A 421 5.55 12.41 -15.23
N ILE A 422 6.52 12.21 -14.38
CA ILE A 422 7.27 10.97 -14.23
C ILE A 422 6.32 9.77 -14.07
N VAL A 423 6.61 8.69 -14.78
CA VAL A 423 5.80 7.46 -14.80
C VAL A 423 6.68 6.21 -14.89
N TYR A 424 6.13 5.08 -14.45
CA TYR A 424 6.70 3.76 -14.72
C TYR A 424 6.26 3.27 -16.11
N VAL A 425 7.19 2.76 -16.90
CA VAL A 425 6.93 2.29 -18.28
C VAL A 425 7.57 0.92 -18.47
N PRO A 426 6.83 -0.09 -18.97
CA PRO A 426 7.42 -1.38 -19.30
C PRO A 426 8.54 -1.26 -20.34
N LEU A 427 9.63 -1.98 -20.10
CA LEU A 427 10.75 -2.14 -21.03
C LEU A 427 11.36 -3.53 -20.84
N HIS A 428 11.24 -4.39 -21.82
CA HIS A 428 11.70 -5.78 -21.75
C HIS A 428 13.18 -5.92 -21.40
N GLU A 429 14.02 -4.99 -21.91
CA GLU A 429 15.48 -5.00 -21.68
C GLU A 429 15.90 -4.40 -20.32
N ALA A 430 14.95 -3.82 -19.58
CA ALA A 430 15.22 -3.30 -18.24
C ALA A 430 15.36 -4.44 -17.22
N SER A 431 16.13 -4.18 -16.15
CA SER A 431 16.47 -5.16 -15.12
C SER A 431 15.24 -5.75 -14.44
N GLY A 432 14.30 -4.92 -13.96
CA GLY A 432 13.03 -5.33 -13.38
C GLY A 432 11.88 -5.42 -14.41
N GLY A 433 12.17 -5.26 -15.71
CA GLY A 433 11.15 -5.19 -16.77
C GLY A 433 10.45 -3.84 -16.88
N MET A 434 10.87 -2.86 -16.09
CA MET A 434 10.30 -1.50 -16.02
C MET A 434 11.41 -0.45 -16.11
N LYS A 435 11.02 0.77 -16.48
CA LYS A 435 11.86 1.96 -16.39
C LYS A 435 11.04 3.14 -15.88
N VAL A 436 11.71 4.16 -15.34
CA VAL A 436 11.09 5.44 -15.02
C VAL A 436 11.33 6.42 -16.18
N SER A 437 10.24 6.97 -16.71
CA SER A 437 10.26 7.90 -17.86
C SER A 437 9.73 9.28 -17.47
N TYR A 438 10.00 10.27 -18.33
CA TYR A 438 9.65 11.70 -18.14
C TYR A 438 10.28 12.32 -16.88
N LEU A 439 11.50 11.91 -16.58
CA LEU A 439 12.29 12.41 -15.45
C LEU A 439 12.89 13.78 -15.77
N GLY A 440 12.92 14.69 -14.80
CA GLY A 440 13.55 16.03 -14.96
C GLY A 440 12.66 17.07 -15.63
N GLY A 441 13.27 18.04 -16.30
CA GLY A 441 12.60 19.21 -16.89
C GLY A 441 12.19 20.28 -15.88
N ARG A 442 12.20 19.97 -14.58
CA ARG A 442 11.94 20.86 -13.45
C ARG A 442 12.48 20.26 -12.16
N LYS A 443 12.72 21.11 -11.17
CA LYS A 443 13.37 20.73 -9.91
C LYS A 443 12.60 19.66 -9.11
N GLU A 444 11.29 19.67 -9.17
CA GLU A 444 10.40 18.79 -8.39
C GLU A 444 10.22 17.41 -9.05
N ASN A 445 10.60 17.26 -10.31
CA ASN A 445 10.38 16.04 -11.09
C ASN A 445 11.63 15.13 -11.08
N PHE A 446 11.78 14.37 -10.01
CA PHE A 446 12.92 13.48 -9.76
C PHE A 446 12.46 12.09 -9.28
N ALA A 447 13.37 11.11 -9.33
CA ALA A 447 13.24 9.82 -8.68
C ALA A 447 14.08 9.80 -7.40
N GLU A 448 13.52 9.29 -6.29
CA GLU A 448 14.21 9.24 -5.00
C GLU A 448 14.14 7.84 -4.39
N TRP A 449 15.30 7.23 -4.17
CA TRP A 449 15.45 6.02 -3.35
C TRP A 449 15.77 6.46 -1.92
N LYS A 450 14.82 6.27 -1.00
CA LYS A 450 14.94 6.74 0.40
C LYS A 450 15.76 5.81 1.29
N GLU A 451 15.97 4.58 0.87
CA GLU A 451 16.50 3.49 1.69
C GLU A 451 17.66 2.74 1.03
N VAL A 452 18.60 3.48 0.44
CA VAL A 452 19.84 2.90 -0.06
C VAL A 452 20.72 2.54 1.13
N TYR A 453 20.90 1.24 1.38
CA TYR A 453 21.57 0.76 2.59
C TYR A 453 23.03 0.43 2.35
N SER A 454 23.89 0.82 3.28
CA SER A 454 25.27 0.36 3.40
C SER A 454 25.55 -0.01 4.85
N GLU A 455 26.08 -1.21 5.10
CA GLU A 455 26.38 -1.68 6.45
C GLU A 455 27.50 -0.85 7.11
N GLN A 456 28.56 -0.57 6.38
CA GLN A 456 29.75 0.10 6.92
C GLN A 456 29.98 1.52 6.40
N GLY A 457 29.29 1.90 5.32
CA GLY A 457 29.58 3.12 4.59
C GLY A 457 30.90 3.03 3.78
N GLY A 458 31.36 4.17 3.26
CA GLY A 458 32.61 4.28 2.50
C GLY A 458 32.41 4.69 1.05
N LYS A 459 33.44 4.42 0.22
CA LYS A 459 33.43 4.73 -1.21
C LYS A 459 32.79 3.59 -2.00
N TYR A 460 31.92 3.97 -2.94
CA TYR A 460 31.24 3.04 -3.85
C TYR A 460 31.36 3.53 -5.29
N GLU A 461 31.37 2.61 -6.22
CA GLU A 461 31.06 2.84 -7.62
C GLU A 461 29.57 2.61 -7.84
N MET A 462 28.86 3.64 -8.28
CA MET A 462 27.45 3.58 -8.65
C MET A 462 27.38 3.47 -10.17
N THR A 463 26.91 2.33 -10.68
CA THR A 463 26.68 2.13 -12.12
C THR A 463 25.18 2.31 -12.39
N ILE A 464 24.85 3.36 -13.15
CA ILE A 464 23.48 3.73 -13.50
C ILE A 464 23.19 3.21 -14.90
N ARG A 465 22.10 2.44 -15.05
CA ARG A 465 21.58 1.97 -16.33
C ARG A 465 20.45 2.88 -16.79
N TYR A 466 20.49 3.29 -18.02
CA TYR A 466 19.54 4.26 -18.58
C TYR A 466 19.31 4.02 -20.08
N VAL A 467 18.18 4.55 -20.60
CA VAL A 467 17.89 4.54 -22.04
C VAL A 467 18.59 5.73 -22.70
N PRO A 468 19.52 5.51 -23.67
CA PRO A 468 20.22 6.58 -24.36
C PRO A 468 19.24 7.48 -25.12
N LYS A 469 19.47 8.78 -25.04
CA LYS A 469 18.75 9.78 -25.82
C LYS A 469 19.56 11.06 -25.93
N ALA A 470 19.56 11.67 -27.14
CA ALA A 470 20.27 12.91 -27.39
C ALA A 470 19.82 14.04 -26.42
N ASP A 471 20.75 14.94 -26.11
CA ASP A 471 20.55 16.14 -25.29
C ASP A 471 20.01 15.91 -23.88
N ARG A 472 20.23 14.69 -23.31
CA ARG A 472 19.85 14.38 -21.93
C ARG A 472 21.02 14.57 -20.98
N LYS A 473 20.72 15.08 -19.80
CA LYS A 473 21.68 15.20 -18.69
C LYS A 473 21.05 14.67 -17.42
N LEU A 474 21.86 14.10 -16.55
CA LEU A 474 21.40 13.53 -15.29
C LEU A 474 22.13 14.17 -14.12
N GLU A 475 21.37 14.66 -13.14
CA GLU A 475 21.89 15.07 -11.84
C GLU A 475 21.69 13.91 -10.85
N VAL A 476 22.77 13.50 -10.17
CA VAL A 476 22.75 12.51 -9.09
C VAL A 476 23.10 13.21 -7.78
N CYS A 477 22.32 12.99 -6.74
CA CYS A 477 22.51 13.57 -5.42
C CYS A 477 22.40 12.47 -4.35
N VAL A 478 23.43 12.33 -3.53
CA VAL A 478 23.45 11.40 -2.39
C VAL A 478 23.32 12.21 -1.10
N ASN A 479 22.43 11.82 -0.19
CA ASN A 479 22.22 12.42 1.13
C ASN A 479 22.05 13.96 1.14
N ASN A 480 21.50 14.53 0.06
CA ASN A 480 21.36 15.98 -0.15
C ASN A 480 22.72 16.73 -0.23
N GLU A 481 23.81 16.03 -0.52
CA GLU A 481 25.13 16.61 -0.75
C GLU A 481 25.24 17.28 -2.13
N LYS A 482 26.45 17.67 -2.53
CA LYS A 482 26.70 18.29 -3.83
C LYS A 482 26.24 17.37 -4.97
N ARG A 483 25.47 17.91 -5.90
CA ARG A 483 25.00 17.18 -7.08
C ARG A 483 26.16 16.86 -8.01
N ILE A 484 26.17 15.64 -8.53
CA ILE A 484 27.04 15.18 -9.60
C ILE A 484 26.26 15.38 -10.89
N LEU A 485 26.78 16.23 -11.79
CA LEU A 485 26.18 16.41 -13.12
C LEU A 485 26.84 15.46 -14.11
N LEU A 486 26.03 14.65 -14.76
CA LEU A 486 26.42 13.75 -15.86
C LEU A 486 25.90 14.36 -17.16
N ASP A 487 26.78 14.99 -17.91
CA ASP A 487 26.52 15.68 -19.19
C ASP A 487 27.08 14.95 -20.43
N SER A 488 27.87 13.89 -20.23
CA SER A 488 28.48 13.07 -21.26
C SER A 488 27.80 11.70 -21.35
N LEU A 489 26.47 11.68 -21.33
CA LEU A 489 25.69 10.44 -21.49
C LEU A 489 25.68 9.99 -22.96
N SER A 490 25.60 8.67 -23.19
CA SER A 490 25.44 8.15 -24.54
C SER A 490 24.19 8.70 -25.22
N ALA A 491 24.33 9.17 -26.44
CA ALA A 491 23.24 9.59 -27.32
C ALA A 491 22.88 8.55 -28.38
N ASP A 492 23.51 7.37 -28.34
CA ASP A 492 23.28 6.30 -29.30
C ASP A 492 21.94 5.61 -29.06
N GLU A 493 20.90 6.12 -29.69
CA GLU A 493 19.52 5.60 -29.59
C GLU A 493 19.35 4.21 -30.24
N THR A 494 20.39 3.64 -30.86
CA THR A 494 20.35 2.23 -31.31
C THR A 494 20.56 1.26 -30.18
N GLN A 495 21.19 1.70 -29.09
CA GLN A 495 21.30 0.93 -27.84
C GLN A 495 20.00 1.02 -27.04
N LYS A 496 19.51 -0.10 -26.58
CA LYS A 496 18.30 -0.13 -25.72
C LYS A 496 18.60 0.37 -24.31
N ILE A 497 19.75 -0.04 -23.76
CA ILE A 497 20.23 0.34 -22.43
C ILE A 497 21.72 0.70 -22.56
N ALA A 498 22.12 1.82 -21.98
CA ALA A 498 23.50 2.19 -21.73
C ALA A 498 23.77 2.27 -20.23
N SER A 499 25.02 2.38 -19.83
CA SER A 499 25.41 2.56 -18.44
C SER A 499 26.51 3.59 -18.27
N ILE A 500 26.55 4.24 -17.11
CA ILE A 500 27.60 5.13 -16.67
C ILE A 500 27.93 4.85 -15.21
N THR A 501 29.24 4.84 -14.88
CA THR A 501 29.69 4.62 -13.50
C THR A 501 30.23 5.92 -12.92
N VAL A 502 29.80 6.22 -11.68
CA VAL A 502 30.23 7.41 -10.95
C VAL A 502 30.63 7.03 -9.52
N PRO A 503 31.69 7.66 -8.98
CA PRO A 503 32.07 7.45 -7.59
C PRO A 503 31.07 8.18 -6.67
N VAL A 504 30.62 7.50 -5.63
CA VAL A 504 29.76 8.05 -4.59
C VAL A 504 30.29 7.68 -3.20
N HIS A 505 29.90 8.47 -2.19
CA HIS A 505 30.18 8.14 -0.80
C HIS A 505 28.88 7.86 -0.05
N LEU A 506 28.80 6.70 0.61
CA LEU A 506 27.68 6.32 1.46
C LEU A 506 28.10 6.37 2.92
N LYS A 507 27.21 6.82 3.79
CA LYS A 507 27.34 6.63 5.23
C LYS A 507 26.85 5.25 5.66
N ALA A 508 27.30 4.75 6.80
CA ALA A 508 26.73 3.54 7.39
C ALA A 508 25.24 3.73 7.70
N GLY A 509 24.44 2.70 7.42
CA GLY A 509 22.99 2.72 7.51
C GLY A 509 22.32 3.19 6.23
N TYR A 510 21.15 3.83 6.37
CA TYR A 510 20.34 4.29 5.23
C TYR A 510 20.88 5.57 4.62
N ASN A 511 20.91 5.59 3.32
CA ASN A 511 21.25 6.73 2.48
C ASN A 511 20.07 7.06 1.56
N LYS A 512 20.02 8.30 1.11
CA LYS A 512 19.05 8.78 0.13
C LYS A 512 19.76 9.05 -1.18
N VAL A 513 19.29 8.46 -2.27
CA VAL A 513 19.77 8.75 -3.62
C VAL A 513 18.66 9.40 -4.41
N ARG A 514 18.96 10.51 -5.07
CA ARG A 514 18.03 11.23 -5.92
C ARG A 514 18.63 11.40 -7.31
N MET A 515 17.82 11.13 -8.33
CA MET A 515 18.18 11.30 -9.74
C MET A 515 17.13 12.13 -10.47
N GLY A 516 17.57 13.03 -11.35
CA GLY A 516 16.70 13.88 -12.15
C GLY A 516 17.51 14.90 -12.94
N SER A 517 16.86 15.98 -13.40
CA SER A 517 17.53 17.15 -13.95
C SER A 517 16.65 18.37 -13.73
N SER A 518 17.21 19.39 -13.11
CA SER A 518 16.46 20.59 -12.76
C SER A 518 16.23 21.56 -13.93
N PHE A 519 16.94 21.37 -15.05
CA PHE A 519 16.99 22.31 -16.17
C PHE A 519 16.71 21.70 -17.55
N CYS A 520 16.75 20.37 -17.70
CA CYS A 520 16.38 19.67 -18.93
C CYS A 520 15.76 18.31 -18.60
N TRP A 521 15.23 17.62 -19.59
CA TRP A 521 14.81 16.24 -19.41
C TRP A 521 16.01 15.35 -19.15
N ALA A 522 15.92 14.47 -18.15
CA ALA A 522 16.87 13.40 -17.90
C ALA A 522 16.59 12.19 -18.82
N PRO A 523 17.53 11.26 -19.00
CA PRO A 523 17.23 9.97 -19.64
C PRO A 523 16.25 9.17 -18.80
N ASP A 524 15.56 8.22 -19.40
CA ASP A 524 14.79 7.24 -18.67
C ASP A 524 15.74 6.33 -17.89
N ILE A 525 15.44 6.02 -16.65
CA ILE A 525 16.27 5.20 -15.76
C ILE A 525 15.70 3.79 -15.63
N ASP A 526 16.60 2.81 -15.79
CA ASP A 526 16.33 1.39 -15.54
C ASP A 526 16.60 1.04 -14.06
N CYS A 527 17.85 1.09 -13.64
CA CYS A 527 18.28 0.80 -12.27
C CYS A 527 19.64 1.44 -11.98
N PHE A 528 20.11 1.30 -10.75
CA PHE A 528 21.53 1.45 -10.47
C PHE A 528 22.05 0.33 -9.59
N THR A 529 23.34 0.03 -9.73
CA THR A 529 24.06 -0.92 -8.87
C THR A 529 25.12 -0.22 -8.05
N LEU A 530 25.44 -0.78 -6.90
CA LEU A 530 26.48 -0.29 -6.00
C LEU A 530 27.56 -1.36 -5.81
N THR A 531 28.81 -1.00 -6.06
CA THR A 531 29.97 -1.84 -5.79
C THR A 531 30.90 -1.11 -4.82
N LYS A 532 31.16 -1.71 -3.67
CA LYS A 532 32.08 -1.13 -2.67
C LYS A 532 33.51 -1.13 -3.22
N VAL A 533 34.17 0.03 -3.16
CA VAL A 533 35.58 0.14 -3.53
C VAL A 533 36.44 -0.36 -2.37
N SER A 534 37.29 -1.35 -2.64
CA SER A 534 38.29 -1.82 -1.67
C SER A 534 39.28 -0.69 -1.40
N GLU A 535 39.56 -0.39 -0.13
CA GLU A 535 40.63 0.54 0.25
C GLU A 535 42.01 0.01 -0.11
#